data_6d883ff9af88e2e30ba361aed629df34
#
_entry.id   6d883ff9af88e2e30ba361aed629df34
#
_cell.length_a   1.000
_cell.length_b   1.000
_cell.length_c   1.000
_cell.angle_alpha   90.00
_cell.angle_beta   90.00
_cell.angle_gamma   90.00
#
_symmetry.space_group_name_H-M   'P 1'
#
loop_
_entity.id
_entity.type
_entity.pdbx_description
1 polymer ?
#
loop_
_entity_poly.entity_id
_entity_poly.type
_entity_poly.pdbx_seq_one_letter_code
_entity_poly.pdbx_strand_id
1 'polypeptide(L)'
;MSKDNIREHSAPVYEGIENAPARSMMRATGFKDADFDRPFIGIASTWANVTPCNMHIDGLARTVEQGVSAAGGKGIIFNTITISDGISNGTEGMKYSLVSREIIADSIETVVGCQAYDGVIAIGGCDKNMPGCIMGLARLNRPGLFIYGGTIKPGEGHTDMISVFEAVGQYAKGEINAIQVKHIEEVSLPGPGSCGGMYTANSMASAIEALGMSLPGSSAQEAVSEDKQIDCARAGEAVMNLLRLDIKPRDIMTKAAFENSIKVLIALGGSTNGVLHLLAMAHTAGVELSLDDFVRIGKDIPVVADVRPSGKYLMSELIAIGGIQPLMKRMLDAGMLDGSCLTVTGKTLAENLADVKDYPEGQQIILPFDKPVKKDSHLVILKGNLSPKGAVAKITGKEGLHFKGPARVFEGEQGAMRGILDGEVQPGEVVVIRGVGPKGGPGMPEMLKPTSAIIGKGLGDSVALITDGRFSGGSHGFVIGHVTPEAYEGGPIGLVQNGDEISINAETREMTWHVDEQEIAARQAIWTKPQPNYTHGALAKFAKLTSGAETGAVTDLNLEL
;
A
#
# COMPACT_ATOMS: atom_id res chain seq x y z
N MET A 1 -16.41 -26.33 -22.00
CA MET A 1 -15.13 -26.81 -21.50
C MET A 1 -15.36 -28.08 -20.70
N SER A 2 -14.51 -29.10 -20.87
CA SER A 2 -14.64 -30.36 -20.13
C SER A 2 -14.42 -30.14 -18.64
N LYS A 3 -14.99 -30.99 -17.79
CA LYS A 3 -14.80 -30.98 -16.33
C LYS A 3 -13.31 -31.12 -15.93
N ASP A 4 -12.44 -31.43 -16.86
CA ASP A 4 -11.01 -31.77 -16.65
C ASP A 4 -10.11 -30.55 -16.45
N ASN A 5 -10.57 -29.33 -16.76
CA ASN A 5 -9.70 -28.14 -16.75
C ASN A 5 -9.62 -27.39 -15.39
N ILE A 6 -10.48 -27.68 -14.40
CA ILE A 6 -10.45 -26.99 -13.11
C ILE A 6 -9.43 -27.56 -12.12
N ARG A 7 -8.72 -28.63 -12.49
CA ARG A 7 -7.67 -29.31 -11.71
C ARG A 7 -6.35 -29.39 -12.49
N GLU A 8 -6.09 -28.38 -13.32
CA GLU A 8 -4.92 -28.32 -14.21
C GLU A 8 -3.60 -28.56 -13.48
N HIS A 9 -3.47 -28.05 -12.24
CA HIS A 9 -2.26 -28.13 -11.45
C HIS A 9 -2.24 -29.28 -10.46
N SER A 10 -3.37 -29.57 -9.80
CA SER A 10 -3.44 -30.61 -8.77
C SER A 10 -3.52 -32.02 -9.35
N ALA A 11 -4.24 -32.23 -10.45
CA ALA A 11 -4.42 -33.58 -11.03
C ALA A 11 -3.08 -34.26 -11.38
N PRO A 12 -2.10 -33.63 -12.04
CA PRO A 12 -0.81 -34.26 -12.35
C PRO A 12 -0.01 -34.71 -11.13
N VAL A 13 -0.23 -34.10 -9.97
CA VAL A 13 0.52 -34.37 -8.73
C VAL A 13 -0.20 -35.40 -7.84
N TYR A 14 -1.54 -35.45 -7.91
CA TYR A 14 -2.32 -36.25 -6.97
C TYR A 14 -3.14 -37.39 -7.62
N GLU A 15 -3.21 -37.49 -8.94
CA GLU A 15 -3.84 -38.62 -9.64
C GLU A 15 -2.83 -39.72 -10.02
N GLY A 16 -3.34 -40.89 -10.37
CA GLY A 16 -2.52 -42.03 -10.76
C GLY A 16 -1.90 -42.81 -9.60
N ILE A 17 -1.47 -44.06 -9.86
CA ILE A 17 -0.90 -44.91 -8.82
C ILE A 17 0.49 -44.42 -8.39
N GLU A 18 1.23 -43.83 -9.31
CA GLU A 18 2.56 -43.28 -9.12
C GLU A 18 2.59 -42.15 -8.10
N ASN A 19 1.46 -41.44 -7.94
CA ASN A 19 1.30 -40.32 -7.01
C ASN A 19 0.72 -40.74 -5.63
N ALA A 20 0.66 -42.06 -5.36
CA ALA A 20 0.25 -42.56 -4.04
C ALA A 20 1.10 -42.01 -2.88
N PRO A 21 2.42 -41.79 -3.00
CA PRO A 21 3.22 -41.15 -1.94
C PRO A 21 2.72 -39.76 -1.58
N ALA A 22 2.44 -38.89 -2.58
CA ALA A 22 1.91 -37.54 -2.36
C ALA A 22 0.56 -37.58 -1.65
N ARG A 23 -0.35 -38.44 -2.12
CA ARG A 23 -1.66 -38.63 -1.46
C ARG A 23 -1.51 -39.16 -0.04
N SER A 24 -0.54 -40.03 0.22
CA SER A 24 -0.29 -40.54 1.57
C SER A 24 0.09 -39.43 2.54
N MET A 25 0.91 -38.46 2.13
CA MET A 25 1.24 -37.28 2.93
C MET A 25 0.00 -36.43 3.21
N MET A 26 -0.85 -36.20 2.20
CA MET A 26 -2.10 -35.43 2.37
C MET A 26 -3.10 -36.17 3.29
N ARG A 27 -3.18 -37.52 3.22
CA ARG A 27 -4.02 -38.31 4.11
C ARG A 27 -3.61 -38.16 5.58
N ALA A 28 -2.33 -38.03 5.86
CA ALA A 28 -1.84 -37.79 7.23
C ALA A 28 -2.35 -36.47 7.81
N THR A 29 -2.74 -35.51 6.96
CA THR A 29 -3.36 -34.23 7.36
C THR A 29 -4.91 -34.29 7.35
N GLY A 30 -5.50 -35.47 7.14
CA GLY A 30 -6.96 -35.70 7.20
C GLY A 30 -7.68 -35.75 5.86
N PHE A 31 -6.99 -35.71 4.71
CA PHE A 31 -7.59 -35.84 3.39
C PHE A 31 -8.21 -37.23 3.19
N LYS A 32 -9.38 -37.25 2.57
CA LYS A 32 -10.14 -38.46 2.19
C LYS A 32 -10.19 -38.60 0.68
N ASP A 33 -10.64 -39.75 0.17
CA ASP A 33 -10.73 -40.02 -1.26
C ASP A 33 -11.46 -38.92 -2.02
N ALA A 34 -12.62 -38.51 -1.51
CA ALA A 34 -13.45 -37.47 -2.14
C ALA A 34 -12.76 -36.07 -2.19
N ASP A 35 -11.74 -35.82 -1.40
CA ASP A 35 -11.01 -34.55 -1.44
C ASP A 35 -10.11 -34.46 -2.68
N PHE A 36 -9.56 -35.60 -3.13
CA PHE A 36 -8.68 -35.66 -4.31
C PHE A 36 -9.43 -35.48 -5.65
N ASP A 37 -10.76 -35.54 -5.63
CA ASP A 37 -11.60 -35.27 -6.80
C ASP A 37 -11.97 -33.79 -6.96
N ARG A 38 -11.56 -32.93 -6.00
CA ARG A 38 -11.86 -31.51 -5.95
C ARG A 38 -10.66 -30.67 -6.39
N PRO A 39 -10.86 -29.49 -6.98
CA PRO A 39 -9.75 -28.55 -7.17
C PRO A 39 -9.22 -28.05 -5.81
N PHE A 40 -7.92 -27.91 -5.70
CA PHE A 40 -7.24 -27.46 -4.49
C PHE A 40 -7.10 -25.93 -4.52
N ILE A 41 -7.65 -25.27 -3.50
CA ILE A 41 -7.63 -23.82 -3.37
C ILE A 41 -6.72 -23.45 -2.19
N GLY A 42 -5.59 -22.83 -2.48
CA GLY A 42 -4.72 -22.26 -1.46
C GLY A 42 -5.37 -21.02 -0.82
N ILE A 43 -5.42 -20.98 0.50
CA ILE A 43 -5.88 -19.82 1.27
C ILE A 43 -4.67 -19.25 1.99
N ALA A 44 -4.07 -18.21 1.39
CA ALA A 44 -2.90 -17.53 1.92
C ALA A 44 -3.32 -16.55 3.02
N SER A 45 -3.05 -16.91 4.26
CA SER A 45 -3.38 -16.13 5.44
C SER A 45 -2.17 -15.31 5.91
N THR A 46 -2.35 -14.01 6.10
CA THR A 46 -1.35 -13.14 6.72
C THR A 46 -1.58 -12.96 8.22
N TRP A 47 -2.13 -13.98 8.87
CA TRP A 47 -2.41 -13.96 10.31
C TRP A 47 -1.15 -13.79 11.18
N ALA A 48 -1.27 -12.99 12.23
CA ALA A 48 -0.33 -12.92 13.34
C ALA A 48 -1.03 -12.35 14.57
N ASN A 49 -0.84 -12.95 15.73
CA ASN A 49 -1.52 -12.55 16.96
C ASN A 49 -1.02 -11.23 17.57
N VAL A 50 0.11 -10.69 17.10
CA VAL A 50 0.71 -9.44 17.62
C VAL A 50 0.35 -8.22 16.78
N THR A 51 -0.19 -8.42 15.58
CA THR A 51 -0.52 -7.34 14.65
C THR A 51 -2.03 -7.08 14.66
N PRO A 52 -2.53 -5.93 15.17
CA PRO A 52 -3.97 -5.65 15.23
C PRO A 52 -4.67 -5.82 13.88
N CYS A 53 -4.03 -5.40 12.79
CA CYS A 53 -4.57 -5.55 11.42
C CYS A 53 -4.80 -7.02 11.01
N ASN A 54 -4.14 -7.98 11.66
CA ASN A 54 -4.05 -9.36 11.19
C ASN A 54 -4.51 -10.41 12.23
N MET A 55 -4.71 -10.04 13.49
CA MET A 55 -4.96 -10.99 14.58
C MET A 55 -6.26 -11.79 14.44
N HIS A 56 -7.20 -11.37 13.60
CA HIS A 56 -8.47 -12.03 13.36
C HIS A 56 -8.50 -12.82 12.03
N ILE A 57 -7.44 -12.73 11.21
CA ILE A 57 -7.42 -13.29 9.85
C ILE A 57 -7.47 -14.82 9.85
N ASP A 58 -7.03 -15.50 10.92
CA ASP A 58 -7.18 -16.96 11.04
C ASP A 58 -8.66 -17.38 11.06
N GLY A 59 -9.52 -16.62 11.74
CA GLY A 59 -10.97 -16.81 11.72
C GLY A 59 -11.56 -16.58 10.32
N LEU A 60 -11.14 -15.52 9.64
CA LEU A 60 -11.56 -15.23 8.27
C LEU A 60 -11.12 -16.34 7.30
N ALA A 61 -9.90 -16.84 7.43
CA ALA A 61 -9.39 -17.93 6.60
C ALA A 61 -10.22 -19.22 6.75
N ARG A 62 -10.71 -19.53 7.96
CA ARG A 62 -11.61 -20.67 8.19
C ARG A 62 -12.97 -20.46 7.56
N THR A 63 -13.52 -19.25 7.58
CA THR A 63 -14.76 -18.91 6.89
C THR A 63 -14.60 -19.05 5.37
N VAL A 64 -13.46 -18.62 4.81
CA VAL A 64 -13.13 -18.83 3.39
C VAL A 64 -13.03 -20.31 3.06
N GLU A 65 -12.37 -21.13 3.89
CA GLU A 65 -12.26 -22.59 3.71
C GLU A 65 -13.64 -23.26 3.65
N GLN A 66 -14.57 -22.84 4.52
CA GLN A 66 -15.94 -23.31 4.50
C GLN A 66 -16.66 -22.90 3.21
N GLY A 67 -16.50 -21.65 2.76
CA GLY A 67 -17.06 -21.16 1.50
C GLY A 67 -16.52 -21.92 0.28
N VAL A 68 -15.23 -22.18 0.21
CA VAL A 68 -14.60 -23.01 -0.83
C VAL A 68 -15.18 -24.43 -0.81
N SER A 69 -15.32 -25.04 0.37
CA SER A 69 -15.88 -26.39 0.52
C SER A 69 -17.33 -26.46 0.07
N ALA A 70 -18.14 -25.46 0.42
CA ALA A 70 -19.54 -25.36 0.00
C ALA A 70 -19.68 -25.20 -1.52
N ALA A 71 -18.73 -24.51 -2.17
CA ALA A 71 -18.69 -24.32 -3.62
C ALA A 71 -18.09 -25.50 -4.39
N GLY A 72 -17.65 -26.59 -3.69
CA GLY A 72 -17.16 -27.84 -4.29
C GLY A 72 -15.65 -27.92 -4.46
N GLY A 73 -14.88 -26.94 -3.94
CA GLY A 73 -13.42 -26.99 -3.87
C GLY A 73 -12.89 -27.63 -2.59
N LYS A 74 -11.60 -27.82 -2.48
CA LYS A 74 -10.88 -28.18 -1.25
C LYS A 74 -10.01 -27.00 -0.82
N GLY A 75 -10.46 -26.27 0.20
CA GLY A 75 -9.67 -25.19 0.81
C GLY A 75 -8.48 -25.72 1.60
N ILE A 76 -7.33 -25.10 1.47
CA ILE A 76 -6.08 -25.46 2.17
C ILE A 76 -5.45 -24.19 2.69
N ILE A 77 -5.55 -23.96 4.01
CA ILE A 77 -5.00 -22.77 4.66
C ILE A 77 -3.50 -22.93 4.86
N PHE A 78 -2.75 -21.91 4.48
CA PHE A 78 -1.34 -21.76 4.84
C PHE A 78 -1.07 -20.31 5.25
N ASN A 79 -0.03 -20.09 6.04
CA ASN A 79 0.35 -18.75 6.47
C ASN A 79 1.54 -18.23 5.68
N THR A 80 1.48 -16.95 5.29
CA THR A 80 2.63 -16.13 4.95
C THR A 80 2.92 -15.16 6.10
N ILE A 81 4.03 -14.43 6.00
CA ILE A 81 4.41 -13.50 7.06
C ILE A 81 3.52 -12.24 7.06
N THR A 82 3.50 -11.58 8.22
CA THR A 82 3.07 -10.18 8.35
C THR A 82 3.95 -9.46 9.36
N ILE A 83 4.02 -8.14 9.23
CA ILE A 83 4.62 -7.24 10.22
C ILE A 83 3.67 -6.07 10.46
N SER A 84 3.88 -5.30 11.53
CA SER A 84 3.11 -4.10 11.84
C SER A 84 3.97 -2.85 11.67
N ASP A 85 3.63 -2.02 10.68
CA ASP A 85 4.29 -0.73 10.45
C ASP A 85 4.12 0.22 11.65
N GLY A 86 2.96 0.18 12.31
CA GLY A 86 2.68 1.00 13.50
C GLY A 86 3.60 0.66 14.68
N ILE A 87 3.95 -0.61 14.88
CA ILE A 87 4.87 -1.04 15.94
C ILE A 87 6.31 -0.69 15.60
N SER A 88 6.72 -0.84 14.35
CA SER A 88 8.12 -0.66 13.92
C SER A 88 8.49 0.77 13.57
N ASN A 89 7.53 1.69 13.44
CA ASN A 89 7.77 3.06 13.00
C ASN A 89 8.80 3.80 13.87
N GLY A 90 9.79 4.44 13.22
CA GLY A 90 10.88 5.15 13.88
C GLY A 90 11.88 4.25 14.60
N THR A 91 11.94 2.97 14.26
CA THR A 91 12.94 2.00 14.74
C THR A 91 13.66 1.33 13.57
N GLU A 92 14.76 0.63 13.84
CA GLU A 92 15.45 -0.19 12.83
C GLU A 92 14.53 -1.28 12.21
N GLY A 93 13.50 -1.72 12.94
CA GLY A 93 12.50 -2.66 12.46
C GLY A 93 11.73 -2.16 11.24
N MET A 94 11.59 -0.85 11.06
CA MET A 94 10.86 -0.27 9.94
C MET A 94 11.51 -0.56 8.57
N LYS A 95 12.79 -0.85 8.51
CA LYS A 95 13.51 -1.28 7.30
C LYS A 95 12.94 -2.60 6.72
N TYR A 96 12.37 -3.46 7.56
CA TYR A 96 11.75 -4.72 7.13
C TYR A 96 10.34 -4.54 6.55
N SER A 97 9.73 -3.36 6.70
CA SER A 97 8.36 -3.12 6.25
C SER A 97 8.20 -3.38 4.75
N LEU A 98 8.91 -2.65 3.88
CA LEU A 98 8.80 -2.86 2.42
C LEU A 98 9.36 -4.22 1.99
N VAL A 99 10.39 -4.71 2.66
CA VAL A 99 10.97 -6.04 2.43
C VAL A 99 9.93 -7.14 2.60
N SER A 100 9.03 -7.00 3.57
CA SER A 100 7.97 -7.98 3.81
C SER A 100 7.01 -8.13 2.63
N ARG A 101 6.79 -7.08 1.82
CA ARG A 101 5.98 -7.15 0.59
C ARG A 101 6.51 -8.21 -0.38
N GLU A 102 7.81 -8.19 -0.64
CA GLU A 102 8.46 -9.16 -1.54
C GLU A 102 8.40 -10.57 -0.96
N ILE A 103 8.73 -10.73 0.34
CA ILE A 103 8.71 -12.04 1.00
C ILE A 103 7.29 -12.64 1.03
N ILE A 104 6.25 -11.82 1.18
CA ILE A 104 4.86 -12.27 1.10
C ILE A 104 4.57 -12.82 -0.31
N ALA A 105 4.94 -12.08 -1.35
CA ALA A 105 4.76 -12.53 -2.73
C ALA A 105 5.53 -13.83 -2.99
N ASP A 106 6.81 -13.90 -2.61
CA ASP A 106 7.68 -15.06 -2.75
C ASP A 106 7.11 -16.29 -2.01
N SER A 107 6.61 -16.10 -0.78
CA SER A 107 6.08 -17.20 0.01
C SER A 107 4.78 -17.77 -0.56
N ILE A 108 3.88 -16.91 -1.05
CA ILE A 108 2.63 -17.34 -1.71
C ILE A 108 2.95 -18.11 -2.98
N GLU A 109 3.81 -17.56 -3.83
CA GLU A 109 4.27 -18.21 -5.07
C GLU A 109 4.91 -19.58 -4.78
N THR A 110 5.81 -19.63 -3.79
CA THR A 110 6.54 -20.85 -3.42
C THR A 110 5.59 -21.95 -2.93
N VAL A 111 4.68 -21.64 -2.01
CA VAL A 111 3.76 -22.64 -1.46
C VAL A 111 2.79 -23.14 -2.51
N VAL A 112 2.13 -22.23 -3.23
CA VAL A 112 1.13 -22.59 -4.23
C VAL A 112 1.77 -23.33 -5.42
N GLY A 113 2.95 -22.90 -5.85
CA GLY A 113 3.72 -23.58 -6.91
C GLY A 113 4.12 -24.99 -6.49
N CYS A 114 4.74 -25.14 -5.31
CA CYS A 114 5.23 -26.43 -4.79
C CYS A 114 4.09 -27.42 -4.55
N GLN A 115 2.97 -26.97 -3.98
CA GLN A 115 1.84 -27.84 -3.61
C GLN A 115 0.81 -27.99 -4.74
N ALA A 116 1.05 -27.38 -5.89
CA ALA A 116 0.24 -27.50 -7.11
C ALA A 116 -1.25 -27.15 -6.88
N TYR A 117 -1.55 -26.05 -6.16
CA TYR A 117 -2.93 -25.60 -5.97
C TYR A 117 -3.49 -25.01 -7.27
N ASP A 118 -4.76 -25.28 -7.56
CA ASP A 118 -5.44 -24.87 -8.79
C ASP A 118 -5.88 -23.40 -8.77
N GLY A 119 -6.21 -22.89 -7.58
CA GLY A 119 -6.60 -21.50 -7.36
C GLY A 119 -6.11 -20.97 -6.02
N VAL A 120 -6.20 -19.65 -5.82
CA VAL A 120 -5.67 -18.99 -4.63
C VAL A 120 -6.59 -17.88 -4.12
N ILE A 121 -6.86 -17.87 -2.82
CA ILE A 121 -7.46 -16.73 -2.13
C ILE A 121 -6.41 -16.19 -1.15
N ALA A 122 -6.05 -14.91 -1.27
CA ALA A 122 -5.13 -14.26 -0.35
C ALA A 122 -5.87 -13.28 0.58
N ILE A 123 -5.57 -13.31 1.87
CA ILE A 123 -6.20 -12.47 2.89
C ILE A 123 -5.14 -11.61 3.54
N GLY A 124 -5.30 -10.29 3.46
CA GLY A 124 -4.32 -9.33 4.00
C GLY A 124 -4.98 -8.18 4.76
N GLY A 125 -4.30 -7.68 5.80
CA GLY A 125 -4.81 -6.61 6.65
C GLY A 125 -3.88 -5.40 6.74
N CYS A 126 -2.56 -5.58 6.87
CA CYS A 126 -1.60 -4.50 7.05
C CYS A 126 -1.06 -3.99 5.71
N ASP A 127 -0.43 -2.82 5.73
CA ASP A 127 0.00 -2.01 4.58
C ASP A 127 0.71 -2.80 3.46
N LYS A 128 1.63 -3.68 3.80
CA LYS A 128 2.47 -4.41 2.83
C LYS A 128 1.89 -5.78 2.45
N ASN A 129 0.90 -6.28 3.25
CA ASN A 129 0.21 -7.53 2.93
C ASN A 129 -0.54 -7.42 1.60
N MET A 130 -1.27 -6.33 1.40
CA MET A 130 -2.12 -6.17 0.24
C MET A 130 -1.35 -6.18 -1.06
N PRO A 131 -0.36 -5.30 -1.29
CA PRO A 131 0.43 -5.37 -2.52
C PRO A 131 1.22 -6.68 -2.62
N GLY A 132 1.76 -7.22 -1.53
CA GLY A 132 2.46 -8.51 -1.54
C GLY A 132 1.57 -9.68 -1.95
N CYS A 133 0.34 -9.74 -1.46
CA CYS A 133 -0.66 -10.73 -1.87
C CYS A 133 -0.99 -10.62 -3.36
N ILE A 134 -1.27 -9.41 -3.85
CA ILE A 134 -1.58 -9.18 -5.27
C ILE A 134 -0.39 -9.55 -6.17
N MET A 135 0.84 -9.19 -5.77
CA MET A 135 2.05 -9.59 -6.51
C MET A 135 2.18 -11.12 -6.56
N GLY A 136 1.95 -11.83 -5.45
CA GLY A 136 1.95 -13.29 -5.43
C GLY A 136 0.89 -13.91 -6.36
N LEU A 137 -0.34 -13.37 -6.36
CA LEU A 137 -1.41 -13.78 -7.27
C LEU A 137 -1.05 -13.53 -8.74
N ALA A 138 -0.45 -12.37 -9.04
CA ALA A 138 -0.05 -12.00 -10.41
C ALA A 138 1.10 -12.88 -10.94
N ARG A 139 2.10 -13.22 -10.09
CA ARG A 139 3.21 -14.12 -10.45
C ARG A 139 2.71 -15.51 -10.79
N LEU A 140 1.87 -16.06 -9.93
CA LEU A 140 1.26 -17.38 -10.13
C LEU A 140 0.35 -17.43 -11.36
N ASN A 141 -0.38 -16.37 -11.61
CA ASN A 141 -1.37 -16.26 -12.67
C ASN A 141 -2.33 -17.46 -12.73
N ARG A 142 -2.77 -17.94 -11.56
CA ARG A 142 -3.81 -18.97 -11.39
C ARG A 142 -5.10 -18.28 -10.93
N PRO A 143 -6.30 -18.80 -11.25
CA PRO A 143 -7.54 -18.21 -10.79
C PRO A 143 -7.50 -17.87 -9.31
N GLY A 144 -7.78 -16.61 -8.97
CA GLY A 144 -7.59 -16.15 -7.60
C GLY A 144 -8.12 -14.76 -7.35
N LEU A 145 -8.28 -14.43 -6.07
CA LEU A 145 -8.78 -13.14 -5.61
C LEU A 145 -8.17 -12.76 -4.26
N PHE A 146 -8.34 -11.49 -3.90
CA PHE A 146 -7.89 -10.93 -2.64
C PHE A 146 -9.06 -10.57 -1.72
N ILE A 147 -8.90 -10.78 -0.42
CA ILE A 147 -9.82 -10.35 0.62
C ILE A 147 -9.10 -9.38 1.55
N TYR A 148 -9.67 -8.22 1.76
CA TYR A 148 -9.23 -7.29 2.79
C TYR A 148 -9.69 -7.74 4.17
N GLY A 149 -8.79 -7.74 5.16
CA GLY A 149 -9.10 -8.11 6.54
C GLY A 149 -10.09 -7.17 7.24
N GLY A 150 -10.27 -5.97 6.69
CA GLY A 150 -11.23 -4.98 7.18
C GLY A 150 -10.63 -3.89 8.06
N THR A 151 -11.40 -2.82 8.23
CA THR A 151 -11.02 -1.62 8.98
C THR A 151 -11.31 -1.78 10.47
N ILE A 152 -10.45 -1.25 11.33
CA ILE A 152 -10.66 -1.20 12.78
C ILE A 152 -11.86 -0.28 13.12
N LYS A 153 -12.60 -0.59 14.17
CA LYS A 153 -13.57 0.33 14.74
C LYS A 153 -12.87 1.58 15.29
N PRO A 154 -13.53 2.75 15.28
CA PRO A 154 -12.97 3.94 15.89
C PRO A 154 -12.77 3.74 17.41
N GLY A 155 -11.74 4.36 17.94
CA GLY A 155 -11.54 4.47 19.38
C GLY A 155 -12.52 5.44 20.03
N GLU A 156 -12.48 5.55 21.35
CA GLU A 156 -13.29 6.48 22.11
C GLU A 156 -13.03 7.92 21.64
N GLY A 157 -14.10 8.70 21.45
CA GLY A 157 -13.99 10.08 20.95
C GLY A 157 -13.49 10.18 19.50
N HIS A 158 -13.70 9.16 18.67
CA HIS A 158 -13.19 9.08 17.28
C HIS A 158 -11.66 9.11 17.16
N THR A 159 -10.96 8.60 18.18
CA THR A 159 -9.51 8.44 18.14
C THR A 159 -9.09 7.28 17.24
N ASP A 160 -7.85 7.34 16.75
CA ASP A 160 -7.20 6.32 15.94
C ASP A 160 -5.69 6.27 16.25
N MET A 161 -4.92 5.51 15.47
CA MET A 161 -3.47 5.40 15.64
C MET A 161 -2.75 6.76 15.53
N ILE A 162 -3.20 7.65 14.65
CA ILE A 162 -2.58 8.99 14.50
C ILE A 162 -2.83 9.83 15.75
N SER A 163 -3.99 9.71 16.38
CA SER A 163 -4.29 10.41 17.65
C SER A 163 -3.26 10.10 18.74
N VAL A 164 -2.71 8.87 18.77
CA VAL A 164 -1.64 8.49 19.71
C VAL A 164 -0.33 9.21 19.38
N PHE A 165 0.05 9.30 18.10
CA PHE A 165 1.23 10.07 17.68
C PHE A 165 1.09 11.57 17.98
N GLU A 166 -0.09 12.13 17.75
CA GLU A 166 -0.40 13.52 18.07
C GLU A 166 -0.32 13.77 19.59
N ALA A 167 -0.83 12.85 20.42
CA ALA A 167 -0.75 12.92 21.87
C ALA A 167 0.71 12.94 22.38
N VAL A 168 1.60 12.16 21.77
CA VAL A 168 3.04 12.22 22.08
C VAL A 168 3.62 13.60 21.75
N GLY A 169 3.22 14.18 20.62
CA GLY A 169 3.62 15.54 20.22
C GLY A 169 3.11 16.62 21.22
N GLN A 170 1.85 16.53 21.62
CA GLN A 170 1.22 17.44 22.61
C GLN A 170 1.89 17.32 23.99
N TYR A 171 2.22 16.10 24.40
CA TYR A 171 2.98 15.88 25.64
C TYR A 171 4.35 16.53 25.61
N ALA A 172 5.06 16.41 24.48
CA ALA A 172 6.38 17.04 24.31
C ALA A 172 6.31 18.58 24.39
N LYS A 173 5.17 19.19 24.02
CA LYS A 173 4.90 20.63 24.17
C LYS A 173 4.41 21.03 25.58
N GLY A 174 4.09 20.05 26.44
CA GLY A 174 3.48 20.30 27.75
C GLY A 174 1.99 20.65 27.70
N GLU A 175 1.31 20.42 26.58
CA GLU A 175 -0.13 20.69 26.39
C GLU A 175 -1.00 19.65 27.12
N ILE A 176 -0.52 18.41 27.22
CA ILE A 176 -1.15 17.32 27.96
C ILE A 176 -0.14 16.63 28.87
N ASN A 177 -0.64 15.92 29.88
CA ASN A 177 0.20 15.15 30.82
C ASN A 177 0.27 13.66 30.47
N ALA A 178 1.15 12.90 31.16
CA ALA A 178 1.35 11.47 30.91
C ALA A 178 0.09 10.62 31.15
N ILE A 179 -0.81 11.02 32.05
CA ILE A 179 -2.06 10.30 32.31
C ILE A 179 -3.00 10.43 31.10
N GLN A 180 -3.05 11.61 30.49
CA GLN A 180 -3.85 11.86 29.28
C GLN A 180 -3.30 11.08 28.08
N VAL A 181 -1.96 11.05 27.89
CA VAL A 181 -1.33 10.20 26.86
C VAL A 181 -1.71 8.74 27.06
N LYS A 182 -1.59 8.24 28.30
CA LYS A 182 -1.93 6.84 28.62
C LYS A 182 -3.41 6.54 28.33
N HIS A 183 -4.31 7.43 28.66
CA HIS A 183 -5.74 7.28 28.33
C HIS A 183 -5.95 7.16 26.81
N ILE A 184 -5.36 8.05 26.02
CA ILE A 184 -5.46 8.02 24.55
C ILE A 184 -4.88 6.72 24.00
N GLU A 185 -3.72 6.26 24.52
CA GLU A 185 -3.11 4.96 24.18
C GLU A 185 -4.07 3.79 24.39
N GLU A 186 -4.77 3.76 25.54
CA GLU A 186 -5.64 2.65 25.92
C GLU A 186 -6.95 2.58 25.11
N VAL A 187 -7.46 3.73 24.62
CA VAL A 187 -8.78 3.80 23.96
C VAL A 187 -8.75 3.92 22.46
N SER A 188 -7.58 4.22 21.86
CA SER A 188 -7.51 4.55 20.41
C SER A 188 -7.63 3.34 19.48
N LEU A 189 -7.26 2.15 19.93
CA LEU A 189 -7.26 0.92 19.13
C LEU A 189 -8.09 -0.18 19.82
N PRO A 190 -9.43 -0.21 19.64
CA PRO A 190 -10.31 -1.03 20.47
C PRO A 190 -10.36 -2.51 20.06
N GLY A 191 -9.53 -2.99 19.12
CA GLY A 191 -9.54 -4.39 18.71
C GLY A 191 -8.90 -4.64 17.34
N PRO A 192 -9.34 -5.70 16.64
CA PRO A 192 -8.80 -6.08 15.33
C PRO A 192 -9.19 -5.11 14.22
N GLY A 193 -8.32 -5.00 13.22
CA GLY A 193 -8.55 -4.28 11.98
C GLY A 193 -7.41 -3.35 11.60
N SER A 194 -7.42 -2.94 10.36
CA SER A 194 -6.45 -1.98 9.82
C SER A 194 -6.79 -0.55 10.25
N CYS A 195 -5.80 0.33 10.25
CA CYS A 195 -5.95 1.72 10.71
C CYS A 195 -7.20 2.42 10.19
N GLY A 196 -7.84 3.25 11.05
CA GLY A 196 -9.16 3.83 10.82
C GLY A 196 -9.26 4.97 9.78
N GLY A 197 -8.14 5.47 9.24
CA GLY A 197 -8.14 6.50 8.20
C GLY A 197 -7.82 5.97 6.80
N MET A 198 -7.85 6.84 5.78
CA MET A 198 -7.41 6.56 4.40
C MET A 198 -5.87 6.58 4.33
N TYR A 199 -5.24 5.83 5.23
CA TYR A 199 -3.81 5.56 5.23
C TYR A 199 -3.51 4.44 4.23
N THR A 200 -2.30 3.86 4.26
CA THR A 200 -1.88 2.94 3.22
C THR A 200 -2.77 1.70 3.12
N ALA A 201 -3.22 1.13 4.25
CA ALA A 201 -4.06 -0.07 4.26
C ALA A 201 -5.39 0.15 3.53
N ASN A 202 -6.21 1.13 3.94
CA ASN A 202 -7.48 1.43 3.28
C ASN A 202 -7.30 1.96 1.85
N SER A 203 -6.22 2.71 1.59
CA SER A 203 -5.86 3.16 0.23
C SER A 203 -5.64 1.98 -0.71
N MET A 204 -4.85 1.00 -0.28
CA MET A 204 -4.55 -0.18 -1.10
C MET A 204 -5.76 -1.12 -1.23
N ALA A 205 -6.53 -1.31 -0.16
CA ALA A 205 -7.76 -2.10 -0.23
C ALA A 205 -8.74 -1.53 -1.26
N SER A 206 -8.97 -0.20 -1.23
CA SER A 206 -9.83 0.51 -2.19
C SER A 206 -9.27 0.45 -3.61
N ALA A 207 -7.96 0.61 -3.77
CA ALA A 207 -7.28 0.51 -5.06
C ALA A 207 -7.39 -0.90 -5.67
N ILE A 208 -7.27 -1.95 -4.84
CA ILE A 208 -7.39 -3.36 -5.27
C ILE A 208 -8.84 -3.69 -5.66
N GLU A 209 -9.83 -3.13 -4.96
CA GLU A 209 -11.23 -3.30 -5.36
C GLU A 209 -11.51 -2.63 -6.69
N ALA A 210 -11.02 -1.40 -6.89
CA ALA A 210 -11.13 -0.70 -8.16
C ALA A 210 -10.34 -1.38 -9.30
N LEU A 211 -9.25 -2.09 -8.98
CA LEU A 211 -8.50 -2.94 -9.91
C LEU A 211 -9.31 -4.18 -10.34
N GLY A 212 -10.37 -4.53 -9.62
CA GLY A 212 -11.18 -5.71 -9.88
C GLY A 212 -10.70 -7.00 -9.21
N MET A 213 -9.69 -6.95 -8.33
CA MET A 213 -9.08 -8.12 -7.68
C MET A 213 -9.72 -8.51 -6.34
N SER A 214 -10.69 -7.74 -5.84
CA SER A 214 -11.55 -8.06 -4.68
C SER A 214 -13.01 -8.09 -5.09
N LEU A 215 -13.83 -8.77 -4.29
CA LEU A 215 -15.28 -8.72 -4.45
C LEU A 215 -15.81 -7.28 -4.21
N PRO A 216 -16.90 -6.89 -4.88
CA PRO A 216 -17.54 -5.59 -4.65
C PRO A 216 -17.91 -5.37 -3.19
N GLY A 217 -17.44 -4.26 -2.62
CA GLY A 217 -17.64 -3.87 -1.23
C GLY A 217 -16.63 -4.46 -0.23
N SER A 218 -15.74 -5.35 -0.66
CA SER A 218 -14.77 -6.02 0.21
C SER A 218 -13.80 -5.06 0.92
N SER A 219 -13.43 -3.93 0.28
CA SER A 219 -12.52 -2.92 0.86
C SER A 219 -13.18 -2.05 1.93
N ALA A 220 -14.51 -2.05 2.01
CA ALA A 220 -15.27 -1.13 2.84
C ALA A 220 -16.14 -1.88 3.86
N GLN A 221 -15.48 -2.68 4.71
CA GLN A 221 -16.12 -3.44 5.78
C GLN A 221 -15.27 -3.34 7.05
N GLU A 222 -15.94 -3.33 8.21
CA GLU A 222 -15.25 -3.45 9.49
C GLU A 222 -14.71 -4.87 9.69
N ALA A 223 -13.54 -4.99 10.29
CA ALA A 223 -12.81 -6.25 10.45
C ALA A 223 -13.59 -7.36 11.15
N VAL A 224 -14.44 -7.00 12.10
CA VAL A 224 -15.24 -7.93 12.93
C VAL A 224 -16.74 -7.83 12.64
N SER A 225 -17.11 -7.38 11.45
CA SER A 225 -18.51 -7.30 11.03
C SER A 225 -19.04 -8.62 10.49
N GLU A 226 -20.38 -8.79 10.50
CA GLU A 226 -21.07 -9.89 9.83
C GLU A 226 -20.85 -9.82 8.31
N ASP A 227 -20.88 -8.62 7.73
CA ASP A 227 -20.62 -8.41 6.30
C ASP A 227 -19.25 -8.95 5.87
N LYS A 228 -18.22 -8.81 6.72
CA LYS A 228 -16.90 -9.38 6.47
C LYS A 228 -16.92 -10.91 6.46
N GLN A 229 -17.69 -11.54 7.33
CA GLN A 229 -17.84 -12.99 7.33
C GLN A 229 -18.58 -13.47 6.06
N ILE A 230 -19.61 -12.75 5.63
CA ILE A 230 -20.35 -13.02 4.39
C ILE A 230 -19.42 -12.88 3.18
N ASP A 231 -18.61 -11.82 3.12
CA ASP A 231 -17.63 -11.59 2.06
C ASP A 231 -16.63 -12.75 1.95
N CYS A 232 -16.09 -13.21 3.08
CA CYS A 232 -15.20 -14.36 3.15
C CYS A 232 -15.85 -15.66 2.64
N ALA A 233 -17.12 -15.90 2.99
CA ALA A 233 -17.84 -17.07 2.50
C ALA A 233 -18.08 -17.00 0.98
N ARG A 234 -18.46 -15.82 0.44
CA ARG A 234 -18.67 -15.59 -1.00
C ARG A 234 -17.39 -15.71 -1.82
N ALA A 235 -16.24 -15.43 -1.23
CA ALA A 235 -14.96 -15.58 -1.91
C ALA A 235 -14.68 -17.02 -2.36
N GLY A 236 -15.18 -18.02 -1.61
CA GLY A 236 -15.11 -19.42 -1.99
C GLY A 236 -15.89 -19.73 -3.28
N GLU A 237 -17.09 -19.19 -3.43
CA GLU A 237 -17.88 -19.32 -4.65
C GLU A 237 -17.19 -18.58 -5.83
N ALA A 238 -16.69 -17.38 -5.56
CA ALA A 238 -16.03 -16.55 -6.57
C ALA A 238 -14.78 -17.23 -7.16
N VAL A 239 -13.89 -17.81 -6.35
CA VAL A 239 -12.69 -18.50 -6.87
C VAL A 239 -13.06 -19.74 -7.68
N MET A 240 -14.11 -20.47 -7.27
CA MET A 240 -14.61 -21.64 -8.03
C MET A 240 -15.23 -21.21 -9.36
N ASN A 241 -15.87 -20.04 -9.42
CA ASN A 241 -16.36 -19.47 -10.66
C ASN A 241 -15.22 -19.03 -11.59
N LEU A 242 -14.19 -18.39 -11.06
CA LEU A 242 -12.98 -18.02 -11.81
C LEU A 242 -12.31 -19.24 -12.43
N LEU A 243 -12.19 -20.35 -11.69
CA LEU A 243 -11.68 -21.62 -12.22
C LEU A 243 -12.52 -22.15 -13.40
N ARG A 244 -13.85 -22.12 -13.29
CA ARG A 244 -14.75 -22.59 -14.36
C ARG A 244 -14.69 -21.71 -15.62
N LEU A 245 -14.45 -20.41 -15.43
CA LEU A 245 -14.34 -19.43 -16.51
C LEU A 245 -12.92 -19.29 -17.06
N ASP A 246 -11.93 -19.94 -16.42
CA ASP A 246 -10.49 -19.80 -16.69
C ASP A 246 -10.00 -18.34 -16.65
N ILE A 247 -10.55 -17.55 -15.72
CA ILE A 247 -10.16 -16.15 -15.53
C ILE A 247 -9.01 -16.08 -14.51
N LYS A 248 -7.91 -15.49 -14.93
CA LYS A 248 -6.66 -15.38 -14.17
C LYS A 248 -6.39 -13.93 -13.76
N PRO A 249 -5.54 -13.67 -12.74
CA PRO A 249 -5.23 -12.32 -12.30
C PRO A 249 -4.78 -11.37 -13.42
N ARG A 250 -3.97 -11.83 -14.37
CA ARG A 250 -3.48 -10.98 -15.47
C ARG A 250 -4.55 -10.65 -16.51
N ASP A 251 -5.66 -11.39 -16.57
CA ASP A 251 -6.82 -11.04 -17.41
C ASP A 251 -7.59 -9.85 -16.81
N ILE A 252 -7.52 -9.67 -15.49
CA ILE A 252 -8.16 -8.59 -14.73
C ILE A 252 -7.23 -7.39 -14.61
N MET A 253 -5.95 -7.62 -14.28
CA MET A 253 -4.95 -6.60 -13.99
C MET A 253 -4.40 -5.95 -15.27
N THR A 254 -5.29 -5.37 -16.06
CA THR A 254 -4.98 -4.66 -17.31
C THR A 254 -4.54 -3.22 -17.05
N LYS A 255 -3.97 -2.55 -18.06
CA LYS A 255 -3.63 -1.11 -17.98
C LYS A 255 -4.85 -0.27 -17.58
N ALA A 256 -6.02 -0.51 -18.20
CA ALA A 256 -7.25 0.21 -17.89
C ALA A 256 -7.70 -0.01 -16.44
N ALA A 257 -7.56 -1.24 -15.92
CA ALA A 257 -7.88 -1.55 -14.53
C ALA A 257 -6.93 -0.85 -13.54
N PHE A 258 -5.63 -0.76 -13.85
CA PHE A 258 -4.68 0.05 -13.07
C PHE A 258 -5.01 1.54 -13.13
N GLU A 259 -5.45 2.07 -14.27
CA GLU A 259 -5.90 3.45 -14.36
C GLU A 259 -7.15 3.72 -13.51
N ASN A 260 -8.13 2.80 -13.50
CA ASN A 260 -9.26 2.88 -12.57
C ASN A 260 -8.80 2.89 -11.11
N SER A 261 -7.86 2.03 -10.76
CA SER A 261 -7.26 1.95 -9.41
C SER A 261 -6.62 3.28 -8.99
N ILE A 262 -5.83 3.91 -9.87
CA ILE A 262 -5.22 5.23 -9.63
C ILE A 262 -6.28 6.30 -9.44
N LYS A 263 -7.33 6.33 -10.28
CA LYS A 263 -8.42 7.31 -10.21
C LYS A 263 -9.17 7.23 -8.89
N VAL A 264 -9.50 6.03 -8.44
CA VAL A 264 -10.19 5.82 -7.13
C VAL A 264 -9.26 6.19 -5.97
N LEU A 265 -7.97 5.81 -6.03
CA LEU A 265 -6.96 6.20 -5.04
C LEU A 265 -6.89 7.74 -4.90
N ILE A 266 -6.89 8.47 -6.00
CA ILE A 266 -6.87 9.94 -6.02
C ILE A 266 -8.17 10.50 -5.45
N ALA A 267 -9.32 10.04 -5.91
CA ALA A 267 -10.63 10.53 -5.46
C ALA A 267 -10.83 10.40 -3.94
N LEU A 268 -10.25 9.35 -3.34
CA LEU A 268 -10.27 9.09 -1.90
C LEU A 268 -9.22 9.87 -1.10
N GLY A 269 -8.29 10.59 -1.74
CA GLY A 269 -7.18 11.26 -1.04
C GLY A 269 -6.17 10.28 -0.44
N GLY A 270 -5.92 9.15 -1.10
CA GLY A 270 -5.15 8.03 -0.62
C GLY A 270 -3.66 8.32 -0.36
N SER A 271 -2.95 7.33 0.16
CA SER A 271 -1.55 7.41 0.55
C SER A 271 -0.61 7.49 -0.65
N THR A 272 0.50 8.24 -0.52
CA THR A 272 1.63 8.25 -1.49
C THR A 272 2.25 6.88 -1.70
N ASN A 273 2.17 5.98 -0.70
CA ASN A 273 2.61 4.60 -0.82
C ASN A 273 1.86 3.84 -1.92
N GLY A 274 0.62 4.25 -2.24
CA GLY A 274 -0.14 3.71 -3.36
C GLY A 274 0.58 3.84 -4.70
N VAL A 275 1.34 4.92 -4.92
CA VAL A 275 2.16 5.08 -6.13
C VAL A 275 3.20 3.98 -6.23
N LEU A 276 3.99 3.78 -5.18
CA LEU A 276 5.03 2.74 -5.13
C LEU A 276 4.45 1.33 -5.33
N HIS A 277 3.32 1.05 -4.66
CA HIS A 277 2.73 -0.29 -4.68
C HIS A 277 2.02 -0.61 -5.99
N LEU A 278 1.33 0.36 -6.60
CA LEU A 278 0.70 0.16 -7.91
C LEU A 278 1.73 -0.05 -9.02
N LEU A 279 2.88 0.67 -8.97
CA LEU A 279 4.01 0.41 -9.88
C LEU A 279 4.55 -1.02 -9.72
N ALA A 280 4.74 -1.49 -8.48
CA ALA A 280 5.20 -2.85 -8.20
C ALA A 280 4.21 -3.92 -8.67
N MET A 281 2.92 -3.72 -8.39
CA MET A 281 1.86 -4.64 -8.82
C MET A 281 1.74 -4.70 -10.35
N ALA A 282 1.82 -3.55 -11.03
CA ALA A 282 1.78 -3.46 -12.48
C ALA A 282 2.99 -4.18 -13.12
N HIS A 283 4.21 -3.92 -12.61
CA HIS A 283 5.42 -4.64 -13.04
C HIS A 283 5.21 -6.16 -12.94
N THR A 284 4.75 -6.64 -11.78
CA THR A 284 4.54 -8.07 -11.54
C THR A 284 3.46 -8.67 -12.45
N ALA A 285 2.44 -7.89 -12.83
CA ALA A 285 1.41 -8.30 -13.78
C ALA A 285 1.86 -8.23 -15.26
N GLY A 286 3.05 -7.67 -15.54
CA GLY A 286 3.53 -7.42 -16.90
C GLY A 286 2.86 -6.24 -17.57
N VAL A 287 2.35 -5.28 -16.80
CA VAL A 287 1.69 -4.06 -17.28
C VAL A 287 2.63 -2.87 -17.17
N GLU A 288 2.83 -2.17 -18.29
CA GLU A 288 3.62 -0.94 -18.31
C GLU A 288 2.87 0.20 -17.58
N LEU A 289 3.41 0.61 -16.45
CA LEU A 289 2.91 1.72 -15.64
C LEU A 289 4.09 2.58 -15.17
N SER A 290 3.94 3.90 -15.26
CA SER A 290 4.99 4.85 -14.91
C SER A 290 4.48 6.01 -14.06
N LEU A 291 5.38 6.79 -13.47
CA LEU A 291 5.03 8.02 -12.76
C LEU A 291 4.29 9.03 -13.66
N ASP A 292 4.56 9.02 -14.97
CA ASP A 292 3.89 9.91 -15.92
C ASP A 292 2.39 9.56 -16.11
N ASP A 293 2.00 8.30 -15.90
CA ASP A 293 0.59 7.92 -15.87
C ASP A 293 -0.14 8.58 -14.70
N PHE A 294 0.47 8.66 -13.52
CA PHE A 294 -0.11 9.39 -12.37
C PHE A 294 -0.24 10.88 -12.66
N VAL A 295 0.72 11.47 -13.38
CA VAL A 295 0.64 12.89 -13.83
C VAL A 295 -0.54 13.08 -14.79
N ARG A 296 -0.65 12.22 -15.81
CA ARG A 296 -1.70 12.29 -16.83
C ARG A 296 -3.09 12.12 -16.21
N ILE A 297 -3.27 11.06 -15.43
CA ILE A 297 -4.56 10.74 -14.79
C ILE A 297 -4.94 11.78 -13.74
N GLY A 298 -3.97 12.25 -12.97
CA GLY A 298 -4.20 13.16 -11.87
C GLY A 298 -4.71 14.55 -12.25
N LYS A 299 -4.62 14.95 -13.52
CA LYS A 299 -5.11 16.26 -13.99
C LYS A 299 -6.63 16.38 -13.91
N ASP A 300 -7.34 15.27 -14.13
CA ASP A 300 -8.78 15.28 -14.35
C ASP A 300 -9.58 14.62 -13.21
N ILE A 301 -8.90 14.11 -12.19
CA ILE A 301 -9.54 13.42 -11.07
C ILE A 301 -9.47 14.27 -9.80
N PRO A 302 -10.62 14.76 -9.30
CA PRO A 302 -10.68 15.53 -8.07
C PRO A 302 -10.56 14.62 -6.82
N VAL A 303 -10.06 15.19 -5.73
CA VAL A 303 -10.17 14.58 -4.40
C VAL A 303 -11.53 14.96 -3.83
N VAL A 304 -12.39 13.98 -3.56
CA VAL A 304 -13.76 14.21 -3.09
C VAL A 304 -14.04 13.68 -1.69
N ALA A 305 -13.21 12.80 -1.16
CA ALA A 305 -13.39 12.24 0.16
C ALA A 305 -12.77 13.13 1.25
N ASP A 306 -13.58 13.58 2.21
CA ASP A 306 -13.15 14.36 3.38
C ASP A 306 -12.77 13.43 4.54
N VAL A 307 -11.89 12.44 4.25
CA VAL A 307 -11.45 11.41 5.19
C VAL A 307 -10.03 11.68 5.69
N ARG A 308 -9.73 11.25 6.92
CA ARG A 308 -8.37 11.35 7.48
C ARG A 308 -7.35 10.60 6.62
N PRO A 309 -6.11 11.10 6.50
CA PRO A 309 -5.50 12.20 7.25
C PRO A 309 -5.79 13.60 6.68
N SER A 310 -6.20 13.73 5.43
CA SER A 310 -6.40 15.04 4.77
C SER A 310 -7.71 15.71 5.19
N GLY A 311 -8.71 14.92 5.53
CA GLY A 311 -10.02 15.34 5.99
C GLY A 311 -10.28 15.02 7.46
N LYS A 312 -11.55 15.01 7.85
CA LYS A 312 -11.98 14.90 9.25
C LYS A 312 -12.64 13.57 9.62
N TYR A 313 -13.23 12.85 8.64
CA TYR A 313 -13.96 11.61 8.89
C TYR A 313 -13.05 10.39 8.91
N LEU A 314 -13.45 9.36 9.67
CA LEU A 314 -12.78 8.05 9.66
C LEU A 314 -13.35 7.15 8.56
N MET A 315 -12.62 6.10 8.22
CA MET A 315 -13.07 5.11 7.23
C MET A 315 -14.35 4.37 7.68
N SER A 316 -14.54 4.14 8.99
CA SER A 316 -15.76 3.56 9.55
C SER A 316 -17.01 4.38 9.24
N GLU A 317 -16.90 5.71 9.20
CA GLU A 317 -17.99 6.60 8.85
C GLU A 317 -18.30 6.53 7.34
N LEU A 318 -17.28 6.39 6.48
CA LEU A 318 -17.49 6.13 5.07
C LEU A 318 -18.13 4.74 4.83
N ILE A 319 -17.70 3.73 5.57
CA ILE A 319 -18.31 2.38 5.53
C ILE A 319 -19.80 2.46 5.87
N ALA A 320 -20.17 3.20 6.92
CA ALA A 320 -21.55 3.33 7.37
C ALA A 320 -22.50 3.95 6.34
N ILE A 321 -21.98 4.75 5.40
CA ILE A 321 -22.80 5.35 4.32
C ILE A 321 -22.75 4.58 3.00
N GLY A 322 -22.07 3.42 2.93
CA GLY A 322 -22.02 2.55 1.74
C GLY A 322 -20.62 2.33 1.16
N GLY A 323 -19.58 2.81 1.82
CA GLY A 323 -18.18 2.58 1.41
C GLY A 323 -17.81 3.24 0.10
N ILE A 324 -17.00 2.56 -0.73
CA ILE A 324 -16.51 3.13 -1.99
C ILE A 324 -17.36 2.77 -3.21
N GLN A 325 -18.30 1.84 -3.11
CA GLN A 325 -19.12 1.41 -4.25
C GLN A 325 -19.94 2.58 -4.85
N PRO A 326 -20.66 3.40 -4.05
CA PRO A 326 -21.39 4.55 -4.61
C PRO A 326 -20.45 5.60 -5.23
N LEU A 327 -19.23 5.79 -4.70
CA LEU A 327 -18.23 6.66 -5.31
C LEU A 327 -17.82 6.14 -6.68
N MET A 328 -17.47 4.84 -6.79
CA MET A 328 -17.12 4.24 -8.08
C MET A 328 -18.27 4.32 -9.09
N LYS A 329 -19.51 4.14 -8.64
CA LYS A 329 -20.71 4.33 -9.49
C LYS A 329 -20.80 5.75 -10.03
N ARG A 330 -20.67 6.75 -9.16
CA ARG A 330 -20.66 8.17 -9.57
C ARG A 330 -19.51 8.49 -10.55
N MET A 331 -18.31 7.96 -10.30
CA MET A 331 -17.16 8.13 -11.20
C MET A 331 -17.39 7.45 -12.55
N LEU A 332 -18.01 6.28 -12.57
CA LEU A 332 -18.37 5.57 -13.80
C LEU A 332 -19.39 6.38 -14.61
N ASP A 333 -20.45 6.86 -13.95
CA ASP A 333 -21.51 7.65 -14.59
C ASP A 333 -20.99 9.00 -15.14
N ALA A 334 -19.94 9.55 -14.49
CA ALA A 334 -19.23 10.74 -14.96
C ALA A 334 -18.19 10.45 -16.06
N GLY A 335 -18.05 9.21 -16.52
CA GLY A 335 -17.07 8.81 -17.54
C GLY A 335 -15.62 8.81 -17.05
N MET A 336 -15.39 8.84 -15.73
CA MET A 336 -14.05 8.82 -15.16
C MET A 336 -13.45 7.41 -15.11
N LEU A 337 -14.28 6.35 -14.97
CA LEU A 337 -13.82 4.95 -14.91
C LEU A 337 -14.12 4.22 -16.22
N ASP A 338 -13.27 3.26 -16.55
CA ASP A 338 -13.53 2.28 -17.61
C ASP A 338 -14.37 1.12 -17.04
N GLY A 339 -15.66 1.12 -17.35
CA GLY A 339 -16.61 0.11 -16.90
C GLY A 339 -16.43 -1.25 -17.56
N SER A 340 -15.66 -1.37 -18.64
CA SER A 340 -15.45 -2.64 -19.36
C SER A 340 -14.43 -3.57 -18.69
N CYS A 341 -13.67 -3.08 -17.69
CA CYS A 341 -12.66 -3.85 -16.98
C CYS A 341 -13.30 -5.08 -16.30
N LEU A 342 -12.71 -6.25 -16.55
CA LEU A 342 -13.11 -7.51 -15.94
C LEU A 342 -12.76 -7.52 -14.44
N THR A 343 -13.53 -8.24 -13.64
CA THR A 343 -13.30 -8.36 -12.19
C THR A 343 -13.37 -9.83 -11.73
N VAL A 344 -13.00 -10.07 -10.48
CA VAL A 344 -13.04 -11.40 -9.85
C VAL A 344 -14.45 -12.02 -9.72
N THR A 345 -15.50 -11.27 -10.04
CA THR A 345 -16.86 -11.82 -10.12
C THR A 345 -17.12 -12.55 -11.46
N GLY A 346 -16.21 -12.43 -12.43
CA GLY A 346 -16.41 -12.86 -13.81
C GLY A 346 -17.28 -11.90 -14.62
N LYS A 347 -17.64 -10.75 -14.04
CA LYS A 347 -18.38 -9.65 -14.68
C LYS A 347 -17.49 -8.42 -14.81
N THR A 348 -17.92 -7.49 -15.63
CA THR A 348 -17.28 -6.18 -15.76
C THR A 348 -17.55 -5.27 -14.54
N LEU A 349 -16.75 -4.23 -14.40
CA LEU A 349 -16.95 -3.22 -13.38
C LEU A 349 -18.32 -2.54 -13.51
N ALA A 350 -18.74 -2.21 -14.73
CA ALA A 350 -20.05 -1.60 -14.98
C ALA A 350 -21.21 -2.52 -14.56
N GLU A 351 -21.14 -3.82 -14.86
CA GLU A 351 -22.15 -4.79 -14.43
C GLU A 351 -22.22 -4.92 -12.91
N ASN A 352 -21.08 -4.89 -12.22
CA ASN A 352 -21.06 -4.95 -10.74
C ASN A 352 -21.62 -3.67 -10.10
N LEU A 353 -21.49 -2.53 -10.76
CA LEU A 353 -21.95 -1.23 -10.24
C LEU A 353 -23.41 -0.89 -10.65
N ALA A 354 -24.06 -1.70 -11.52
CA ALA A 354 -25.37 -1.37 -12.11
C ALA A 354 -26.44 -1.06 -11.06
N ASP A 355 -26.53 -1.89 -10.02
CA ASP A 355 -27.57 -1.79 -8.98
C ASP A 355 -27.09 -1.08 -7.70
N VAL A 356 -25.89 -0.50 -7.71
CA VAL A 356 -25.34 0.22 -6.55
C VAL A 356 -26.13 1.50 -6.32
N LYS A 357 -26.66 1.64 -5.11
CA LYS A 357 -27.41 2.84 -4.70
C LYS A 357 -26.45 3.98 -4.38
N ASP A 358 -26.91 5.18 -4.59
CA ASP A 358 -26.16 6.38 -4.21
C ASP A 358 -26.08 6.55 -2.68
N TYR A 359 -25.17 7.41 -2.25
CA TYR A 359 -25.03 7.77 -0.84
C TYR A 359 -26.30 8.38 -0.25
N PRO A 360 -26.53 8.25 1.06
CA PRO A 360 -27.63 8.92 1.74
C PRO A 360 -27.64 10.44 1.49
N GLU A 361 -28.82 11.01 1.33
CA GLU A 361 -28.99 12.45 1.16
C GLU A 361 -28.44 13.20 2.38
N GLY A 362 -27.72 14.31 2.13
CA GLY A 362 -27.18 15.17 3.20
C GLY A 362 -25.86 14.69 3.81
N GLN A 363 -25.29 13.54 3.40
CA GLN A 363 -23.96 13.14 3.84
C GLN A 363 -22.90 14.16 3.38
N GLN A 364 -21.80 14.27 4.13
CA GLN A 364 -20.72 15.24 3.89
C GLN A 364 -19.33 14.60 3.77
N ILE A 365 -19.25 13.28 3.70
CA ILE A 365 -17.99 12.55 3.65
C ILE A 365 -17.44 12.51 2.22
N ILE A 366 -18.31 12.22 1.25
CA ILE A 366 -17.99 12.25 -0.17
C ILE A 366 -18.66 13.47 -0.81
N LEU A 367 -17.83 14.44 -1.15
CA LEU A 367 -18.28 15.69 -1.73
C LEU A 367 -18.65 15.53 -3.21
N PRO A 368 -19.51 16.39 -3.77
CA PRO A 368 -19.82 16.38 -5.20
C PRO A 368 -18.61 16.85 -6.03
N PHE A 369 -18.51 16.37 -7.28
CA PHE A 369 -17.37 16.65 -8.17
C PHE A 369 -17.22 18.13 -8.53
N ASP A 370 -18.28 18.91 -8.47
CA ASP A 370 -18.27 20.37 -8.71
C ASP A 370 -17.79 21.18 -7.50
N LYS A 371 -17.75 20.55 -6.30
CA LYS A 371 -17.26 21.15 -5.06
C LYS A 371 -16.35 20.21 -4.28
N PRO A 372 -15.26 19.74 -4.90
CA PRO A 372 -14.37 18.75 -4.30
C PRO A 372 -13.53 19.36 -3.16
N VAL A 373 -12.87 18.49 -2.38
CA VAL A 373 -11.81 18.90 -1.44
C VAL A 373 -10.66 19.57 -2.21
N LYS A 374 -10.28 18.98 -3.36
CA LYS A 374 -9.28 19.51 -4.27
C LYS A 374 -9.67 19.18 -5.71
N LYS A 375 -9.48 20.12 -6.66
CA LYS A 375 -9.96 19.99 -8.04
C LYS A 375 -9.17 18.99 -8.88
N ASP A 376 -7.95 18.69 -8.49
CA ASP A 376 -7.03 17.77 -9.14
C ASP A 376 -6.34 16.84 -8.13
N SER A 377 -5.45 15.97 -8.58
CA SER A 377 -4.75 15.02 -7.72
C SER A 377 -3.99 15.70 -6.57
N HIS A 378 -4.12 15.13 -5.38
CA HIS A 378 -3.25 15.44 -4.24
C HIS A 378 -1.88 14.73 -4.34
N LEU A 379 -1.75 13.71 -5.20
CA LEU A 379 -0.49 13.06 -5.51
C LEU A 379 0.22 13.85 -6.61
N VAL A 380 1.30 14.53 -6.24
CA VAL A 380 2.07 15.37 -7.16
C VAL A 380 3.42 14.71 -7.45
N ILE A 381 3.63 14.36 -8.71
CA ILE A 381 4.94 13.87 -9.16
C ILE A 381 5.79 15.08 -9.52
N LEU A 382 6.94 15.21 -8.87
CA LEU A 382 7.91 16.29 -9.08
C LEU A 382 9.11 15.77 -9.86
N LYS A 383 9.57 16.52 -10.84
CA LYS A 383 10.80 16.25 -11.61
C LYS A 383 11.70 17.47 -11.61
N GLY A 384 12.97 17.31 -11.94
CA GLY A 384 13.95 18.39 -12.01
C GLY A 384 15.37 17.86 -11.81
N ASN A 385 16.34 18.75 -11.74
CA ASN A 385 17.75 18.34 -11.58
C ASN A 385 18.03 17.66 -10.23
N LEU A 386 17.17 17.86 -9.21
CA LEU A 386 17.28 17.18 -7.92
C LEU A 386 16.61 15.79 -7.94
N SER A 387 15.59 15.60 -8.77
CA SER A 387 14.86 14.32 -8.91
C SER A 387 14.59 13.99 -10.38
N PRO A 388 15.63 13.67 -11.17
CA PRO A 388 15.50 13.50 -12.62
C PRO A 388 14.59 12.33 -13.02
N LYS A 389 14.43 11.32 -12.17
CA LYS A 389 13.51 10.20 -12.40
C LYS A 389 12.16 10.38 -11.70
N GLY A 390 12.04 11.36 -10.81
CA GLY A 390 10.83 11.73 -10.13
C GLY A 390 10.91 11.67 -8.60
N ALA A 391 9.93 12.31 -7.98
CA ALA A 391 9.65 12.29 -6.54
C ALA A 391 8.14 12.39 -6.34
N VAL A 392 7.63 11.99 -5.18
CA VAL A 392 6.20 11.97 -4.87
C VAL A 392 5.91 12.87 -3.68
N ALA A 393 5.05 13.86 -3.88
CA ALA A 393 4.53 14.73 -2.83
C ALA A 393 3.03 14.48 -2.61
N LYS A 394 2.57 14.72 -1.39
CA LYS A 394 1.15 14.79 -1.04
C LYS A 394 0.79 16.25 -0.81
N ILE A 395 0.12 16.87 -1.76
CA ILE A 395 -0.27 18.30 -1.72
C ILE A 395 -1.79 18.40 -1.68
N THR A 396 -2.34 18.68 -0.51
CA THR A 396 -3.79 18.80 -0.29
C THR A 396 -4.30 20.23 -0.50
N GLY A 397 -3.38 21.20 -0.58
CA GLY A 397 -3.63 22.63 -0.73
C GLY A 397 -3.52 23.42 0.58
N LYS A 398 -3.37 22.72 1.72
CA LYS A 398 -3.15 23.34 3.03
C LYS A 398 -1.69 23.75 3.25
N GLU A 399 -0.77 23.03 2.60
CA GLU A 399 0.69 23.15 2.74
C GLU A 399 1.29 24.27 1.86
N GLY A 400 0.47 24.87 0.97
CA GLY A 400 0.94 25.74 -0.10
C GLY A 400 1.35 24.96 -1.34
N LEU A 401 1.74 25.69 -2.39
CA LEU A 401 2.12 25.11 -3.70
C LEU A 401 3.60 25.34 -4.03
N HIS A 402 4.27 26.24 -3.28
CA HIS A 402 5.64 26.64 -3.52
C HIS A 402 6.43 26.66 -2.22
N PHE A 403 7.66 26.17 -2.27
CA PHE A 403 8.62 26.32 -1.18
C PHE A 403 10.01 26.60 -1.77
N LYS A 404 10.76 27.48 -1.12
CA LYS A 404 12.14 27.81 -1.50
C LYS A 404 12.95 28.12 -0.26
N GLY A 405 14.12 27.50 -0.13
CA GLY A 405 14.99 27.74 1.00
C GLY A 405 16.32 27.00 0.94
N PRO A 406 17.21 27.28 1.88
CA PRO A 406 18.47 26.58 2.01
C PRO A 406 18.28 25.17 2.54
N ALA A 407 19.06 24.23 2.05
CA ALA A 407 19.07 22.85 2.50
C ALA A 407 19.66 22.69 3.91
N ARG A 408 19.01 21.86 4.73
CA ARG A 408 19.54 21.32 5.98
C ARG A 408 19.60 19.79 5.84
N VAL A 409 20.81 19.25 5.69
CA VAL A 409 21.03 17.84 5.30
C VAL A 409 21.29 16.96 6.50
N PHE A 410 20.61 15.82 6.55
CA PHE A 410 20.78 14.77 7.56
C PHE A 410 20.92 13.39 6.92
N GLU A 411 21.84 12.60 7.48
CA GLU A 411 21.99 11.19 7.12
C GLU A 411 21.03 10.35 7.95
N GLY A 412 20.03 9.78 7.28
CA GLY A 412 19.03 8.90 7.87
C GLY A 412 18.06 9.58 8.84
N GLU A 413 17.01 8.83 9.24
CA GLU A 413 15.96 9.29 10.14
C GLU A 413 16.49 9.72 11.52
N GLN A 414 17.44 8.96 12.09
CA GLN A 414 17.98 9.23 13.42
C GLN A 414 18.83 10.52 13.45
N GLY A 415 19.55 10.80 12.35
CA GLY A 415 20.28 12.06 12.18
C GLY A 415 19.32 13.25 12.15
N ALA A 416 18.26 13.14 11.35
CA ALA A 416 17.23 14.17 11.26
C ALA A 416 16.53 14.41 12.61
N MET A 417 16.16 13.32 13.31
CA MET A 417 15.51 13.44 14.62
C MET A 417 16.37 14.18 15.64
N ARG A 418 17.67 13.87 15.72
CA ARG A 418 18.60 14.60 16.61
C ARG A 418 18.65 16.07 16.24
N GLY A 419 18.94 16.41 14.97
CA GLY A 419 19.05 17.79 14.52
C GLY A 419 17.77 18.62 14.73
N ILE A 420 16.58 18.02 14.52
CA ILE A 420 15.29 18.68 14.78
C ILE A 420 15.14 18.96 16.29
N LEU A 421 15.38 17.96 17.14
CA LEU A 421 15.22 18.09 18.59
C LEU A 421 16.22 19.05 19.20
N ASP A 422 17.47 19.06 18.71
CA ASP A 422 18.55 19.95 19.16
C ASP A 422 18.41 21.40 18.62
N GLY A 423 17.41 21.64 17.73
CA GLY A 423 17.12 22.99 17.22
C GLY A 423 18.03 23.44 16.08
N GLU A 424 18.67 22.50 15.38
CA GLU A 424 19.50 22.81 14.20
C GLU A 424 18.67 23.26 13.00
N VAL A 425 17.40 22.83 12.92
CA VAL A 425 16.48 23.20 11.84
C VAL A 425 15.86 24.55 12.12
N GLN A 426 15.94 25.47 11.13
CA GLN A 426 15.40 26.82 11.24
C GLN A 426 14.21 27.04 10.30
N PRO A 427 13.31 28.00 10.60
CA PRO A 427 12.26 28.39 9.66
C PRO A 427 12.82 28.77 8.29
N GLY A 428 12.14 28.35 7.22
CA GLY A 428 12.53 28.62 5.83
C GLY A 428 13.50 27.60 5.24
N GLU A 429 13.98 26.61 6.00
CA GLU A 429 14.87 25.58 5.49
C GLU A 429 14.13 24.42 4.79
N VAL A 430 14.82 23.79 3.83
CA VAL A 430 14.46 22.50 3.24
C VAL A 430 15.24 21.41 3.93
N VAL A 431 14.59 20.62 4.76
CA VAL A 431 15.21 19.48 5.45
C VAL A 431 15.38 18.33 4.46
N VAL A 432 16.62 17.90 4.25
CA VAL A 432 16.98 16.79 3.35
C VAL A 432 17.37 15.58 4.20
N ILE A 433 16.56 14.53 4.16
CA ILE A 433 16.84 13.26 4.84
C ILE A 433 17.20 12.23 3.77
N ARG A 434 18.46 11.83 3.69
CA ARG A 434 18.98 10.97 2.63
C ARG A 434 19.61 9.68 3.14
N GLY A 435 19.90 8.75 2.22
CA GLY A 435 20.45 7.43 2.54
C GLY A 435 19.42 6.48 3.16
N VAL A 436 18.14 6.73 2.90
CA VAL A 436 16.99 5.92 3.36
C VAL A 436 16.13 5.39 2.22
N GLY A 437 16.67 5.39 0.99
CA GLY A 437 16.04 4.82 -0.19
C GLY A 437 15.96 3.29 -0.16
N PRO A 438 15.46 2.67 -1.26
CA PRO A 438 15.29 1.21 -1.36
C PRO A 438 16.57 0.42 -1.06
N LYS A 439 17.72 0.88 -1.57
CA LYS A 439 19.02 0.22 -1.38
C LYS A 439 19.79 0.76 -0.19
N GLY A 440 19.83 2.09 -0.05
CA GLY A 440 20.62 2.78 0.98
C GLY A 440 20.06 2.56 2.39
N GLY A 441 18.75 2.53 2.55
CA GLY A 441 18.08 2.32 3.84
C GLY A 441 18.49 1.04 4.58
N PRO A 442 18.50 -0.16 3.97
CA PRO A 442 17.62 -0.60 2.90
C PRO A 442 16.16 -0.71 3.30
N GLY A 443 15.28 -1.01 2.32
CA GLY A 443 13.86 -1.21 2.59
C GLY A 443 13.03 0.07 2.63
N MET A 444 13.64 1.22 2.30
CA MET A 444 12.94 2.49 2.13
C MET A 444 11.95 2.77 3.29
N PRO A 445 12.43 2.88 4.55
CA PRO A 445 11.57 2.97 5.72
C PRO A 445 10.61 4.16 5.65
N GLU A 446 9.40 3.98 6.13
CA GLU A 446 8.44 5.06 6.31
C GLU A 446 8.78 5.87 7.55
N MET A 447 8.87 7.17 7.40
CA MET A 447 9.17 8.09 8.48
C MET A 447 7.93 8.87 8.89
N LEU A 448 7.59 8.87 10.18
CA LEU A 448 6.56 9.70 10.79
C LEU A 448 7.14 10.59 11.88
N LYS A 449 8.15 10.11 12.62
CA LYS A 449 8.76 10.85 13.73
C LYS A 449 9.38 12.19 13.33
N PRO A 450 10.15 12.32 12.21
CA PRO A 450 10.68 13.62 11.80
C PRO A 450 9.59 14.65 11.51
N THR A 451 8.51 14.26 10.80
CA THR A 451 7.40 15.18 10.51
C THR A 451 6.65 15.59 11.77
N SER A 452 6.42 14.65 12.69
CA SER A 452 5.82 14.93 13.99
C SER A 452 6.72 15.84 14.86
N ALA A 453 8.03 15.63 14.84
CA ALA A 453 8.98 16.47 15.58
C ALA A 453 9.04 17.91 15.03
N ILE A 454 9.01 18.09 13.71
CA ILE A 454 8.92 19.41 13.05
C ILE A 454 7.66 20.14 13.51
N ILE A 455 6.51 19.48 13.49
CA ILE A 455 5.22 20.05 13.97
C ILE A 455 5.32 20.34 15.47
N GLY A 456 5.90 19.44 16.25
CA GLY A 456 6.12 19.59 17.69
C GLY A 456 6.99 20.82 18.04
N LYS A 457 7.92 21.19 17.18
CA LYS A 457 8.74 22.41 17.32
C LYS A 457 8.06 23.69 16.77
N GLY A 458 6.83 23.60 16.25
CA GLY A 458 6.13 24.73 15.64
C GLY A 458 6.65 25.14 14.26
N LEU A 459 7.36 24.24 13.58
CA LEU A 459 7.98 24.50 12.28
C LEU A 459 7.16 23.94 11.09
N GLY A 460 6.00 23.33 11.35
CA GLY A 460 5.21 22.60 10.34
C GLY A 460 4.87 23.39 9.07
N ASP A 461 4.60 24.70 9.22
CA ASP A 461 4.23 25.60 8.11
C ASP A 461 5.42 26.36 7.52
N SER A 462 6.60 26.23 8.10
CA SER A 462 7.79 27.04 7.74
C SER A 462 8.98 26.24 7.23
N VAL A 463 8.84 24.91 7.12
CA VAL A 463 9.89 23.98 6.69
C VAL A 463 9.33 23.00 5.67
N ALA A 464 10.09 22.71 4.61
CA ALA A 464 9.82 21.57 3.74
C ALA A 464 10.74 20.40 4.07
N LEU A 465 10.26 19.15 3.85
CA LEU A 465 11.08 17.95 4.01
C LEU A 465 11.13 17.17 2.70
N ILE A 466 12.35 16.79 2.28
CA ILE A 466 12.55 15.90 1.13
C ILE A 466 13.38 14.67 1.53
N THR A 467 13.11 13.52 0.91
CA THR A 467 13.82 12.27 1.21
C THR A 467 13.83 11.31 0.02
N ASP A 468 14.88 10.51 -0.09
CA ASP A 468 14.92 9.33 -0.95
C ASP A 468 14.21 8.10 -0.34
N GLY A 469 13.77 8.20 0.93
CA GLY A 469 12.88 7.28 1.60
C GLY A 469 11.39 7.59 1.41
N ARG A 470 10.58 7.28 2.41
CA ARG A 470 9.13 7.52 2.42
C ARG A 470 8.71 8.27 3.68
N PHE A 471 7.65 9.06 3.54
CA PHE A 471 6.91 9.55 4.71
C PHE A 471 5.63 8.73 4.88
N SER A 472 5.22 8.51 6.14
CA SER A 472 3.98 7.83 6.47
C SER A 472 2.77 8.53 5.87
N GLY A 473 1.72 7.78 5.53
CA GLY A 473 0.44 8.32 5.07
C GLY A 473 -0.22 9.30 6.04
N GLY A 474 0.15 9.27 7.33
CA GLY A 474 -0.29 10.21 8.36
C GLY A 474 0.58 11.47 8.51
N SER A 475 1.61 11.66 7.68
CA SER A 475 2.46 12.86 7.74
C SER A 475 1.72 14.11 7.27
N HIS A 476 2.02 15.24 7.92
CA HIS A 476 1.52 16.57 7.60
C HIS A 476 2.68 17.51 7.23
N GLY A 477 2.37 18.62 6.55
CA GLY A 477 3.33 19.61 6.09
C GLY A 477 3.79 19.39 4.66
N PHE A 478 4.73 20.22 4.18
CA PHE A 478 5.25 20.16 2.81
C PHE A 478 6.28 19.03 2.69
N VAL A 479 5.82 17.80 2.42
CA VAL A 479 6.65 16.59 2.45
C VAL A 479 6.74 15.92 1.08
N ILE A 480 7.97 15.59 0.66
CA ILE A 480 8.28 14.96 -0.62
C ILE A 480 9.15 13.74 -0.37
N GLY A 481 8.64 12.58 -0.71
CA GLY A 481 9.37 11.31 -0.64
C GLY A 481 9.70 10.75 -2.02
N HIS A 482 10.27 9.55 -2.02
CA HIS A 482 10.59 8.79 -3.23
C HIS A 482 11.49 9.55 -4.20
N VAL A 483 12.39 10.42 -3.70
CA VAL A 483 13.32 11.16 -4.56
C VAL A 483 14.24 10.18 -5.26
N THR A 484 14.22 10.19 -6.60
CA THR A 484 14.98 9.24 -7.42
C THR A 484 15.81 9.94 -8.51
N PRO A 485 17.04 9.41 -8.74
CA PRO A 485 17.73 8.30 -8.07
C PRO A 485 18.07 8.58 -6.60
N GLU A 486 18.08 7.53 -5.76
CA GLU A 486 18.43 7.65 -4.35
C GLU A 486 19.91 8.02 -4.12
N ALA A 487 20.24 8.56 -2.94
CA ALA A 487 21.61 8.97 -2.59
C ALA A 487 22.63 7.82 -2.67
N TYR A 488 22.24 6.61 -2.28
CA TYR A 488 23.10 5.41 -2.32
C TYR A 488 23.53 5.01 -3.74
N GLU A 489 22.74 5.36 -4.75
CA GLU A 489 23.05 5.12 -6.18
C GLU A 489 23.71 6.34 -6.86
N GLY A 490 24.14 7.34 -6.08
CA GLY A 490 24.76 8.56 -6.60
C GLY A 490 23.76 9.55 -7.18
N GLY A 491 22.49 9.45 -6.79
CA GLY A 491 21.48 10.44 -7.17
C GLY A 491 21.80 11.84 -6.64
N PRO A 492 21.27 12.90 -7.29
CA PRO A 492 21.57 14.29 -6.94
C PRO A 492 21.32 14.63 -5.46
N ILE A 493 20.31 14.04 -4.83
CA ILE A 493 20.02 14.20 -3.40
C ILE A 493 21.23 13.83 -2.52
N GLY A 494 22.07 12.88 -2.96
CA GLY A 494 23.30 12.46 -2.29
C GLY A 494 24.42 13.52 -2.34
N LEU A 495 24.32 14.50 -3.23
CA LEU A 495 25.32 15.54 -3.46
C LEU A 495 24.96 16.89 -2.81
N VAL A 496 23.72 17.05 -2.33
CA VAL A 496 23.25 18.27 -1.67
C VAL A 496 24.09 18.54 -0.41
N GLN A 497 24.45 19.79 -0.19
CA GLN A 497 25.17 20.26 0.99
C GLN A 497 24.32 21.26 1.78
N ASN A 498 24.63 21.44 3.07
CA ASN A 498 23.98 22.44 3.91
C ASN A 498 24.14 23.83 3.29
N GLY A 499 23.04 24.57 3.19
CA GLY A 499 23.01 25.91 2.61
C GLY A 499 22.72 25.96 1.10
N ASP A 500 22.76 24.84 0.38
CA ASP A 500 22.36 24.80 -1.03
C ASP A 500 20.90 25.24 -1.19
N GLU A 501 20.61 26.14 -2.11
CA GLU A 501 19.25 26.59 -2.35
C GLU A 501 18.44 25.55 -3.12
N ILE A 502 17.26 25.20 -2.62
CA ILE A 502 16.30 24.29 -3.26
C ILE A 502 14.97 25.00 -3.43
N SER A 503 14.37 24.91 -4.61
CA SER A 503 13.00 25.35 -4.87
C SER A 503 12.10 24.19 -5.31
N ILE A 504 10.88 24.21 -4.81
CA ILE A 504 9.85 23.22 -5.07
C ILE A 504 8.60 23.95 -5.54
N ASN A 505 8.07 23.57 -6.70
CA ASN A 505 6.88 24.12 -7.28
C ASN A 505 5.91 22.98 -7.64
N ALA A 506 4.85 22.85 -6.85
CA ALA A 506 3.84 21.80 -7.05
C ALA A 506 2.93 22.08 -8.26
N GLU A 507 2.78 23.34 -8.71
CA GLU A 507 1.97 23.70 -9.88
C GLU A 507 2.68 23.29 -11.17
N THR A 508 3.97 23.70 -11.34
CA THR A 508 4.77 23.30 -12.50
C THR A 508 5.33 21.89 -12.40
N ARG A 509 5.20 21.25 -11.20
CA ARG A 509 5.72 19.92 -10.88
C ARG A 509 7.24 19.84 -10.97
N GLU A 510 7.93 20.89 -10.50
CA GLU A 510 9.37 21.01 -10.57
C GLU A 510 10.03 21.02 -9.18
N MET A 511 11.17 20.36 -9.08
CA MET A 511 12.06 20.43 -7.91
C MET A 511 13.47 20.75 -8.39
N THR A 512 13.93 21.97 -8.09
CA THR A 512 15.18 22.54 -8.60
C THR A 512 16.18 22.76 -7.50
N TRP A 513 17.37 22.23 -7.70
CA TRP A 513 18.56 22.48 -6.90
C TRP A 513 19.41 23.56 -7.59
N HIS A 514 19.56 24.72 -6.95
CA HIS A 514 20.19 25.91 -7.51
C HIS A 514 21.72 25.92 -7.29
N VAL A 515 22.38 24.92 -7.81
CA VAL A 515 23.84 24.80 -7.84
C VAL A 515 24.25 24.69 -9.30
N ASP A 516 25.35 25.35 -9.69
CA ASP A 516 25.79 25.32 -11.08
C ASP A 516 26.30 23.93 -11.50
N GLU A 517 26.24 23.66 -12.82
CA GLU A 517 26.60 22.35 -13.36
C GLU A 517 28.07 21.97 -13.11
N GLN A 518 28.99 22.94 -13.00
CA GLN A 518 30.40 22.69 -12.75
C GLN A 518 30.61 22.20 -11.31
N GLU A 519 29.93 22.82 -10.35
CA GLU A 519 29.95 22.38 -8.96
C GLU A 519 29.28 21.01 -8.78
N ILE A 520 28.15 20.77 -9.45
CA ILE A 520 27.49 19.44 -9.45
C ILE A 520 28.47 18.38 -9.98
N ALA A 521 29.13 18.65 -11.11
CA ALA A 521 30.10 17.73 -11.69
C ALA A 521 31.32 17.51 -10.76
N ALA A 522 31.80 18.57 -10.08
CA ALA A 522 32.87 18.45 -9.11
C ALA A 522 32.47 17.57 -7.91
N ARG A 523 31.29 17.77 -7.36
CA ARG A 523 30.76 16.94 -6.26
C ARG A 523 30.55 15.48 -6.72
N GLN A 524 30.05 15.26 -7.93
CA GLN A 524 29.90 13.92 -8.50
C GLN A 524 31.24 13.22 -8.69
N ALA A 525 32.30 13.93 -9.10
CA ALA A 525 33.62 13.36 -9.32
C ALA A 525 34.32 12.84 -8.04
N ILE A 526 33.98 13.41 -6.89
CA ILE A 526 34.51 12.96 -5.60
C ILE A 526 33.56 12.03 -4.84
N TRP A 527 32.33 11.86 -5.35
CA TRP A 527 31.37 10.98 -4.71
C TRP A 527 31.84 9.52 -4.79
N THR A 528 31.72 8.82 -3.69
CA THR A 528 32.01 7.38 -3.62
C THR A 528 30.81 6.65 -3.07
N LYS A 529 30.50 5.51 -3.66
CA LYS A 529 29.37 4.69 -3.19
C LYS A 529 29.57 4.30 -1.72
N PRO A 530 28.61 4.59 -0.84
CA PRO A 530 28.70 4.19 0.57
C PRO A 530 28.80 2.68 0.74
N GLN A 531 29.44 2.24 1.82
CA GLN A 531 29.45 0.83 2.17
C GLN A 531 28.01 0.37 2.50
N PRO A 532 27.65 -0.87 2.16
CA PRO A 532 26.32 -1.40 2.50
C PRO A 532 26.12 -1.43 4.02
N ASN A 533 24.97 -0.97 4.48
CA ASN A 533 24.59 -1.05 5.89
C ASN A 533 24.43 -2.49 6.38
N TYR A 534 24.12 -3.41 5.46
CA TYR A 534 23.89 -4.84 5.74
C TYR A 534 24.58 -5.70 4.69
N THR A 535 25.32 -6.74 5.13
CA THR A 535 26.09 -7.63 4.27
C THR A 535 25.48 -9.04 4.17
N HIS A 536 24.43 -9.34 4.94
CA HIS A 536 23.75 -10.64 4.96
C HIS A 536 22.28 -10.50 5.39
N GLY A 537 21.51 -11.58 5.19
CA GLY A 537 20.09 -11.64 5.57
C GLY A 537 19.14 -10.96 4.58
N ALA A 538 17.89 -10.76 5.01
CA ALA A 538 16.81 -10.26 4.17
C ALA A 538 17.08 -8.82 3.67
N LEU A 539 17.59 -7.94 4.53
CA LEU A 539 17.90 -6.56 4.17
C LEU A 539 19.01 -6.46 3.11
N ALA A 540 20.06 -7.29 3.24
CA ALA A 540 21.14 -7.33 2.24
C ALA A 540 20.68 -7.87 0.89
N LYS A 541 19.84 -8.93 0.88
CA LYS A 541 19.23 -9.45 -0.34
C LYS A 541 18.37 -8.41 -1.02
N PHE A 542 17.50 -7.75 -0.25
CA PHE A 542 16.65 -6.69 -0.77
C PHE A 542 17.46 -5.54 -1.35
N ALA A 543 18.44 -5.00 -0.62
CA ALA A 543 19.33 -3.93 -1.11
C ALA A 543 20.05 -4.30 -2.40
N LYS A 544 20.47 -5.57 -2.56
CA LYS A 544 21.17 -6.06 -3.75
C LYS A 544 20.27 -6.16 -4.97
N LEU A 545 19.02 -6.61 -4.79
CA LEU A 545 18.11 -6.96 -5.87
C LEU A 545 17.14 -5.84 -6.24
N THR A 546 16.78 -4.96 -5.27
CA THR A 546 15.73 -3.99 -5.46
C THR A 546 16.05 -2.98 -6.57
N SER A 547 15.02 -2.62 -7.31
CA SER A 547 15.02 -1.50 -8.26
C SER A 547 14.82 -0.16 -7.54
N GLY A 548 14.82 0.95 -8.29
CA GLY A 548 14.50 2.27 -7.74
C GLY A 548 13.02 2.44 -7.39
N ALA A 549 12.70 3.46 -6.62
CA ALA A 549 11.32 3.75 -6.22
C ALA A 549 10.44 4.13 -7.42
N GLU A 550 11.01 4.73 -8.47
CA GLU A 550 10.33 5.07 -9.72
C GLU A 550 9.79 3.85 -10.48
N THR A 551 10.24 2.67 -10.14
CA THR A 551 9.79 1.38 -10.72
C THR A 551 9.15 0.45 -9.68
N GLY A 552 8.79 1.00 -8.51
CA GLY A 552 8.08 0.27 -7.47
C GLY A 552 8.97 -0.44 -6.44
N ALA A 553 10.30 -0.28 -6.50
CA ALA A 553 11.28 -0.93 -5.62
C ALA A 553 11.04 -2.45 -5.52
N VAL A 554 10.98 -3.13 -6.67
CA VAL A 554 10.79 -4.58 -6.81
C VAL A 554 12.12 -5.31 -6.89
N THR A 555 12.15 -6.60 -6.56
CA THR A 555 13.41 -7.38 -6.46
C THR A 555 13.70 -8.27 -7.67
N ASP A 556 12.81 -8.28 -8.67
CA ASP A 556 12.90 -9.14 -9.86
C ASP A 556 13.05 -8.38 -11.19
N LEU A 557 13.08 -7.03 -11.17
CA LEU A 557 13.20 -6.21 -12.38
C LEU A 557 14.58 -6.34 -13.07
N ASN A 558 15.65 -6.48 -12.30
CA ASN A 558 17.03 -6.44 -12.78
C ASN A 558 17.74 -7.81 -12.66
N LEU A 559 17.00 -8.89 -12.71
CA LEU A 559 17.60 -10.22 -12.73
C LEU A 559 18.25 -10.45 -14.10
N GLU A 560 19.57 -10.54 -14.13
CA GLU A 560 20.32 -11.02 -15.29
C GLU A 560 20.15 -12.55 -15.36
N LEU A 561 19.37 -13.03 -16.32
CA LEU A 561 19.13 -14.47 -16.57
C LEU A 561 20.03 -14.97 -17.69
#